data_bc115bd827bc284210a9814b0b762188
#
_entry.id   bc115bd827bc284210a9814b0b762188
#
_cell.length_a   1.000
_cell.length_b   1.000
_cell.length_c   1.000
_cell.angle_alpha   90.00
_cell.angle_beta   90.00
_cell.angle_gamma   90.00
#
_symmetry.space_group_name_H-M   'P 1'
#
loop_
_entity.id
_entity.type
_entity.pdbx_description
1 polymer ?
#
loop_
_entity_poly.entity_id
_entity_poly.type
_entity_poly.pdbx_seq_one_letter_code
_entity_poly.pdbx_strand_id
1 'polypeptide(L)'
;MDKEWKYDRYDIAMSWAVAEHVGNEYSEGIVEGLTRLSDIVHFSAGPPGQGGLGHINCKSPEWWGEIFKQYGYIYDPESTAAWFEPLNEKYGDERFGCCVRNCARIYKKK
;
A
#
# COMPACT_ATOMS: atom_id res chain seq x y z
N MET A 1 -3.17 -14.21 15.42
CA MET A 1 -1.88 -14.16 16.06
C MET A 1 -1.97 -13.29 17.30
N ASP A 2 -1.74 -13.89 18.45
CA ASP A 2 -2.07 -13.25 19.71
C ASP A 2 -0.88 -12.70 20.46
N LYS A 3 0.20 -12.48 19.74
CA LYS A 3 1.38 -11.89 20.37
C LYS A 3 1.17 -10.41 20.60
N GLU A 4 1.53 -9.97 21.76
CA GLU A 4 1.51 -8.57 22.09
C GLU A 4 2.44 -7.80 21.13
N TRP A 5 1.98 -6.68 20.63
CA TRP A 5 2.78 -5.85 19.73
C TRP A 5 3.88 -5.16 20.52
N LYS A 6 5.11 -5.40 20.13
CA LYS A 6 6.28 -4.93 20.90
C LYS A 6 6.85 -3.62 20.40
N TYR A 7 6.37 -3.11 19.29
CA TYR A 7 6.98 -1.94 18.66
C TYR A 7 6.11 -0.72 18.85
N ASP A 8 6.76 0.43 18.81
CA ASP A 8 6.04 1.70 18.87
C ASP A 8 5.21 1.88 17.60
N ARG A 9 4.22 2.75 17.69
CA ARG A 9 3.47 3.15 16.52
C ARG A 9 4.14 4.40 15.94
N TYR A 10 4.02 4.55 14.65
CA TYR A 10 4.68 5.62 13.90
C TYR A 10 3.64 6.54 13.25
N ASP A 11 4.10 7.70 12.79
CA ASP A 11 3.20 8.66 12.15
C ASP A 11 2.69 8.15 10.79
N ILE A 12 3.53 7.43 10.06
CA ILE A 12 3.19 6.88 8.74
C ILE A 12 3.86 5.52 8.60
N ALA A 13 3.14 4.55 8.06
CA ALA A 13 3.71 3.28 7.62
C ALA A 13 3.66 3.25 6.09
N MET A 14 4.68 2.73 5.46
CA MET A 14 4.80 2.74 4.00
C MET A 14 5.18 1.36 3.46
N SER A 15 4.56 0.98 2.34
CA SER A 15 4.95 -0.19 1.58
C SER A 15 4.74 0.12 0.10
N TRP A 16 5.83 0.30 -0.63
CA TRP A 16 5.79 0.66 -2.06
C TRP A 16 6.46 -0.43 -2.88
N ALA A 17 5.70 -1.03 -3.82
CA ALA A 17 6.21 -2.02 -4.76
C ALA A 17 6.86 -3.23 -4.07
N VAL A 18 6.26 -3.70 -2.98
CA VAL A 18 6.72 -4.86 -2.22
C VAL A 18 5.71 -5.98 -2.25
N ALA A 19 4.45 -5.68 -2.02
CA ALA A 19 3.42 -6.69 -1.81
C ALA A 19 3.20 -7.60 -3.03
N GLU A 20 3.45 -7.10 -4.23
CA GLU A 20 3.32 -7.92 -5.45
C GLU A 20 4.36 -9.03 -5.55
N HIS A 21 5.42 -8.95 -4.76
CA HIS A 21 6.47 -9.98 -4.72
C HIS A 21 6.22 -11.03 -3.64
N VAL A 22 5.17 -10.89 -2.86
CA VAL A 22 4.85 -11.78 -1.74
C VAL A 22 3.66 -12.64 -2.12
N GLY A 23 3.67 -13.91 -1.75
CA GLY A 23 2.60 -14.84 -2.11
C GLY A 23 1.22 -14.36 -1.64
N ASN A 24 0.20 -14.69 -2.43
CA ASN A 24 -1.17 -14.26 -2.17
C ASN A 24 -1.64 -14.60 -0.75
N GLU A 25 -1.22 -15.72 -0.20
CA GLU A 25 -1.62 -16.17 1.14
C GLU A 25 -1.12 -15.24 2.25
N TYR A 26 -0.15 -14.38 1.96
CA TYR A 26 0.41 -13.43 2.93
C TYR A 26 -0.14 -12.03 2.80
N SER A 27 -1.05 -11.78 1.86
CA SER A 27 -1.58 -10.45 1.59
C SER A 27 -2.24 -9.82 2.82
N GLU A 28 -3.08 -10.56 3.50
CA GLU A 28 -3.73 -10.07 4.71
C GLU A 28 -2.73 -9.75 5.82
N GLY A 29 -1.69 -10.58 5.96
CA GLY A 29 -0.64 -10.35 6.96
C GLY A 29 0.13 -9.06 6.71
N ILE A 30 0.37 -8.73 5.43
CA ILE A 30 1.03 -7.48 5.07
C ILE A 30 0.19 -6.28 5.53
N VAL A 31 -1.10 -6.30 5.21
CA VAL A 31 -2.02 -5.21 5.60
C VAL A 31 -2.13 -5.14 7.11
N GLU A 32 -2.30 -6.26 7.77
CA GLU A 32 -2.36 -6.30 9.24
C GLU A 32 -1.13 -5.67 9.86
N GLY A 33 0.06 -6.04 9.37
CA GLY A 33 1.31 -5.51 9.89
C GLY A 33 1.40 -4.00 9.71
N LEU A 34 1.03 -3.49 8.54
CA LEU A 34 1.05 -2.05 8.27
C LEU A 34 0.09 -1.29 9.17
N THR A 35 -1.11 -1.83 9.36
CA THR A 35 -2.12 -1.16 10.20
C THR A 35 -1.75 -1.17 11.68
N ARG A 36 -0.91 -2.11 12.10
CA ARG A 36 -0.38 -2.10 13.47
C ARG A 36 0.67 -1.01 13.68
N LEU A 37 1.34 -0.60 12.60
CA LEU A 37 2.42 0.38 12.69
C LEU A 37 1.93 1.83 12.75
N SER A 38 0.83 2.14 12.10
CA SER A 38 0.35 3.52 12.03
C SER A 38 -1.12 3.62 11.68
N ASP A 39 -1.73 4.74 12.03
CA ASP A 39 -3.09 5.08 11.62
C ASP A 39 -3.12 5.61 10.17
N ILE A 40 -1.96 5.90 9.59
CA ILE A 40 -1.82 6.36 8.20
C ILE A 40 -0.88 5.43 7.47
N VAL A 41 -1.37 4.82 6.38
CA VAL A 41 -0.58 3.88 5.58
C VAL A 41 -0.49 4.35 4.13
N HIS A 42 0.72 4.49 3.63
CA HIS A 42 1.00 4.75 2.22
C HIS A 42 1.32 3.42 1.57
N PHE A 43 0.49 3.00 0.62
CA PHE A 43 0.60 1.66 0.05
C PHE A 43 0.57 1.69 -1.48
N SER A 44 1.45 0.91 -2.09
CA SER A 44 1.47 0.70 -3.53
C SER A 44 1.91 -0.72 -3.81
N ALA A 45 1.25 -1.38 -4.75
CA ALA A 45 1.61 -2.72 -5.21
C ALA A 45 1.34 -2.82 -6.71
N GLY A 46 2.08 -3.70 -7.39
CA GLY A 46 1.93 -3.88 -8.82
C GLY A 46 0.52 -4.28 -9.21
N PRO A 47 -0.08 -3.58 -10.19
CA PRO A 47 -1.44 -3.89 -10.64
C PRO A 47 -1.48 -5.14 -11.50
N PRO A 48 -2.67 -5.73 -11.71
CA PRO A 48 -2.81 -6.86 -12.62
C PRO A 48 -2.30 -6.51 -14.02
N GLY A 49 -1.60 -7.45 -14.63
CA GLY A 49 -1.09 -7.27 -15.98
C GLY A 49 0.21 -6.48 -16.10
N GLN A 50 0.73 -5.97 -14.99
CA GLN A 50 2.00 -5.23 -15.03
C GLN A 50 3.16 -6.12 -15.49
N GLY A 51 3.16 -7.37 -15.07
CA GLY A 51 4.28 -8.26 -15.34
C GLY A 51 5.53 -7.87 -14.56
N GLY A 52 6.60 -8.58 -14.82
CA GLY A 52 7.88 -8.33 -14.17
C GLY A 52 8.37 -9.52 -13.38
N LEU A 53 9.67 -9.60 -13.22
CA LEU A 53 10.30 -10.71 -12.51
C LEU A 53 9.91 -10.69 -11.04
N GLY A 54 9.38 -11.80 -10.55
CA GLY A 54 8.98 -11.93 -9.16
C GLY A 54 7.63 -11.30 -8.81
N HIS A 55 6.89 -10.83 -9.80
CA HIS A 55 5.54 -10.26 -9.60
C HIS A 55 4.52 -11.39 -9.56
N ILE A 56 4.36 -12.02 -8.42
CA ILE A 56 3.50 -13.20 -8.26
C ILE A 56 2.15 -12.89 -7.64
N ASN A 57 1.91 -11.65 -7.21
CA ASN A 57 0.69 -11.27 -6.51
C ASN A 57 0.24 -9.87 -6.94
N CYS A 58 0.00 -9.70 -8.24
CA CYS A 58 -0.44 -8.43 -8.79
C CYS A 58 -1.95 -8.30 -8.67
N LYS A 59 -2.41 -7.44 -7.80
CA LYS A 59 -3.84 -7.19 -7.55
C LYS A 59 -4.15 -5.72 -7.77
N SER A 60 -5.42 -5.43 -8.06
CA SER A 60 -5.86 -4.05 -8.23
C SER A 60 -5.79 -3.26 -6.93
N PRO A 61 -5.70 -1.93 -6.99
CA PRO A 61 -5.79 -1.12 -5.78
C PRO A 61 -7.08 -1.37 -5.00
N GLU A 62 -8.19 -1.60 -5.69
CA GLU A 62 -9.48 -1.90 -5.06
C GLU A 62 -9.44 -3.21 -4.27
N TRP A 63 -8.74 -4.20 -4.80
CA TRP A 63 -8.59 -5.47 -4.12
C TRP A 63 -7.87 -5.32 -2.77
N TRP A 64 -6.76 -4.59 -2.77
CA TRP A 64 -6.03 -4.29 -1.54
C TRP A 64 -6.87 -3.43 -0.60
N GLY A 65 -7.63 -2.48 -1.15
CA GLY A 65 -8.51 -1.61 -0.37
C GLY A 65 -9.55 -2.37 0.44
N GLU A 66 -10.07 -3.49 -0.10
CA GLU A 66 -11.03 -4.31 0.64
C GLU A 66 -10.39 -4.95 1.86
N ILE A 67 -9.13 -5.33 1.77
CA ILE A 67 -8.42 -5.88 2.94
C ILE A 67 -8.21 -4.78 3.99
N PHE A 68 -7.74 -3.59 3.58
CA PHE A 68 -7.57 -2.48 4.49
C PHE A 68 -8.88 -2.14 5.22
N LYS A 69 -9.99 -2.20 4.50
CA LYS A 69 -11.30 -1.93 5.06
C LYS A 69 -11.67 -2.91 6.18
N GLN A 70 -11.27 -4.17 6.04
CA GLN A 70 -11.50 -5.18 7.10
C GLN A 70 -10.78 -4.84 8.39
N TYR A 71 -9.70 -4.06 8.31
CA TYR A 71 -8.95 -3.60 9.47
C TYR A 71 -9.34 -2.20 9.93
N GLY A 72 -10.42 -1.66 9.39
CA GLY A 72 -10.92 -0.36 9.79
C GLY A 72 -10.23 0.83 9.13
N TYR A 73 -9.56 0.60 8.01
CA TYR A 73 -8.87 1.65 7.25
C TYR A 73 -9.60 1.93 5.96
N ILE A 74 -9.67 3.20 5.60
CA ILE A 74 -10.33 3.62 4.36
C ILE A 74 -9.37 4.40 3.47
N TYR A 75 -9.59 4.27 2.17
CA TYR A 75 -8.85 5.02 1.16
C TYR A 75 -9.20 6.50 1.27
N ASP A 76 -8.18 7.35 1.30
CA ASP A 76 -8.32 8.80 1.34
C ASP A 76 -7.81 9.41 0.03
N PRO A 77 -8.69 9.64 -0.95
CA PRO A 77 -8.28 10.17 -2.25
C PRO A 77 -7.66 11.57 -2.16
N GLU A 78 -8.14 12.40 -1.28
CA GLU A 78 -7.64 13.77 -1.10
C GLU A 78 -6.19 13.78 -0.66
N SER A 79 -5.88 13.03 0.40
CA SER A 79 -4.51 12.91 0.89
C SER A 79 -3.61 12.25 -0.13
N THR A 80 -4.14 11.27 -0.85
CA THR A 80 -3.39 10.57 -1.90
C THR A 80 -2.96 11.55 -2.98
N ALA A 81 -3.90 12.37 -3.47
CA ALA A 81 -3.60 13.37 -4.49
C ALA A 81 -2.61 14.41 -3.97
N ALA A 82 -2.84 14.93 -2.78
CA ALA A 82 -1.98 15.96 -2.21
C ALA A 82 -0.54 15.50 -2.03
N TRP A 83 -0.36 14.23 -1.70
CA TRP A 83 0.96 13.65 -1.44
C TRP A 83 1.68 13.23 -2.72
N PHE A 84 0.97 12.59 -3.64
CA PHE A 84 1.61 11.97 -4.81
C PHE A 84 1.63 12.84 -6.06
N GLU A 85 0.69 13.76 -6.26
CA GLU A 85 0.69 14.62 -7.44
C GLU A 85 1.97 15.45 -7.61
N PRO A 86 2.47 16.14 -6.58
CA PRO A 86 3.72 16.88 -6.74
C PRO A 86 4.90 15.99 -7.10
N LEU A 87 4.93 14.76 -6.57
CA LEU A 87 5.98 13.80 -6.88
C LEU A 87 5.84 13.30 -8.31
N ASN A 88 4.62 13.06 -8.77
CA ASN A 88 4.35 12.64 -10.13
C ASN A 88 4.75 13.71 -11.14
N GLU A 89 4.48 14.97 -10.85
CA GLU A 89 4.88 16.08 -11.72
C GLU A 89 6.40 16.20 -11.85
N LYS A 90 7.11 16.00 -10.76
CA LYS A 90 8.55 16.16 -10.73
C LYS A 90 9.32 14.94 -11.23
N TYR A 91 8.84 13.74 -10.90
CA TYR A 91 9.58 12.50 -11.14
C TYR A 91 8.78 11.45 -11.90
N GLY A 92 7.64 11.82 -12.40
CA GLY A 92 6.50 10.96 -12.74
C GLY A 92 6.72 9.74 -13.60
N ASP A 93 7.58 9.76 -14.58
CA ASP A 93 7.55 8.69 -15.56
C ASP A 93 8.50 7.54 -15.24
N GLU A 94 9.73 7.83 -15.00
CA GLU A 94 10.76 6.80 -14.92
C GLU A 94 11.18 6.46 -13.51
N ARG A 95 11.17 7.42 -12.61
CA ARG A 95 11.76 7.26 -11.28
C ARG A 95 10.88 6.55 -10.27
N PHE A 96 9.56 6.74 -10.37
CA PHE A 96 8.64 6.06 -9.46
C PHE A 96 8.05 4.79 -10.04
N GLY A 97 8.09 4.65 -11.35
CA GLY A 97 7.46 3.53 -12.02
C GLY A 97 5.93 3.59 -11.94
N CYS A 98 5.28 2.68 -12.66
CA CYS A 98 3.83 2.72 -12.76
C CYS A 98 3.12 2.32 -11.46
N CYS A 99 3.73 1.50 -10.64
CA CYS A 99 3.12 1.07 -9.36
C CYS A 99 2.82 2.25 -8.46
N VAL A 100 3.81 3.12 -8.27
CA VAL A 100 3.65 4.26 -7.37
C VAL A 100 2.74 5.30 -8.02
N ARG A 101 3.01 5.63 -9.28
CA ARG A 101 2.26 6.67 -9.97
C ARG A 101 0.77 6.37 -10.12
N ASN A 102 0.43 5.13 -10.47
CA ASN A 102 -0.94 4.77 -10.80
C ASN A 102 -1.71 4.04 -9.71
N CYS A 103 -1.00 3.43 -8.77
CA CYS A 103 -1.62 2.54 -7.79
C CYS A 103 -1.41 2.94 -6.34
N ALA A 104 -0.59 3.97 -6.10
CA ALA A 104 -0.32 4.40 -4.74
C ALA A 104 -1.57 5.00 -4.10
N ARG A 105 -1.85 4.58 -2.89
CA ARG A 105 -2.99 5.08 -2.13
C ARG A 105 -2.61 5.32 -0.70
N ILE A 106 -3.25 6.30 -0.09
CA ILE A 106 -3.14 6.55 1.34
C ILE A 106 -4.41 6.02 1.99
N TYR A 107 -4.22 5.16 2.99
CA TYR A 107 -5.32 4.62 3.80
C TYR A 107 -5.21 5.20 5.20
N LYS A 108 -6.34 5.56 5.77
CA LYS A 108 -6.39 6.12 7.13
C LYS A 108 -7.35 5.34 7.99
N LYS A 109 -6.98 5.18 9.24
CA LYS A 109 -7.85 4.54 10.22
C LYS A 109 -9.14 5.35 10.36
N LYS A 110 -10.23 4.65 10.29
CA LYS A 110 -11.57 5.23 10.39
C LYS A 110 -11.88 5.77 11.78
#